data_738ef3570e8d49d3724489cb630a898d
#
_entry.id   738ef3570e8d49d3724489cb630a898d
#
_cell.length_a   1.000
_cell.length_b   1.000
_cell.length_c   1.000
_cell.angle_alpha   90.00
_cell.angle_beta   90.00
_cell.angle_gamma   90.00
#
_symmetry.space_group_name_H-M   'P 1'
#
loop_
_entity.id
_entity.type
_entity.pdbx_description
1 polymer ?
#
loop_
_entity_poly.entity_id
_entity_poly.type
_entity_poly.pdbx_seq_one_letter_code
_entity_poly.pdbx_strand_id
1 'polypeptide(L)'
;MHVVLVDNLSTGHKCYANPSPRCTFIAADANKTVDMAAIFGRFQFDYVFHYAAVVGVQRTLANPALVLQDIDGFRNVLDLSKNTGVKRVFFSSSSEVYGESVEYPQNEITTPLNSRLPYAIVKNVGEAYFQSYQTEFDLDFTIFRFFNTYGPRQSDDFVVARFVRAALKDEDITVYGVGDQTRTFCYIQDNVDACCNALIENQFVNDVVNIGSEKETTILELAQIVIQQCDSKSNIVHLPELPEGDMKRRLPDASRMKALLGREHTTLEQGLESVIASVRSQW
;
A
#
# COMPACT_ATOMS: atom_id res chain seq x y z
N MET A 1 13.13 -20.36 5.21
CA MET A 1 12.24 -19.30 5.75
C MET A 1 10.84 -19.87 5.89
N HIS A 2 10.17 -19.64 7.02
CA HIS A 2 8.76 -19.91 7.26
C HIS A 2 8.01 -18.58 7.37
N VAL A 3 6.85 -18.47 6.77
CA VAL A 3 6.03 -17.23 6.76
C VAL A 3 4.74 -17.49 7.52
N VAL A 4 4.38 -16.59 8.42
CA VAL A 4 3.07 -16.56 9.08
C VAL A 4 2.30 -15.38 8.54
N LEU A 5 1.19 -15.63 7.87
CA LEU A 5 0.28 -14.60 7.35
C LEU A 5 -0.85 -14.40 8.36
N VAL A 6 -1.05 -13.14 8.75
CA VAL A 6 -2.12 -12.73 9.68
C VAL A 6 -3.03 -11.73 8.99
N ASP A 7 -4.33 -12.01 8.96
CA ASP A 7 -5.35 -11.13 8.36
C ASP A 7 -6.69 -11.34 9.07
N ASN A 8 -7.42 -10.27 9.35
CA ASN A 8 -8.75 -10.36 9.96
C ASN A 8 -9.88 -10.60 8.94
N LEU A 9 -9.53 -10.70 7.65
CA LEU A 9 -10.43 -10.95 6.52
C LEU A 9 -11.53 -9.89 6.34
N SER A 10 -11.30 -8.68 6.82
CA SER A 10 -12.28 -7.58 6.67
C SER A 10 -12.49 -7.17 5.20
N THR A 11 -11.45 -7.32 4.36
CA THR A 11 -11.48 -7.12 2.91
C THR A 11 -10.74 -8.22 2.16
N GLY A 12 -9.88 -8.98 2.85
CA GLY A 12 -9.09 -10.06 2.29
C GLY A 12 -9.89 -11.37 2.15
N HIS A 13 -9.34 -12.29 1.36
CA HIS A 13 -9.90 -13.63 1.18
C HIS A 13 -8.85 -14.68 1.51
N LYS A 14 -9.20 -15.65 2.35
CA LYS A 14 -8.31 -16.76 2.74
C LYS A 14 -7.73 -17.52 1.55
N CYS A 15 -8.46 -17.62 0.44
CA CYS A 15 -7.99 -18.29 -0.77
C CYS A 15 -6.75 -17.61 -1.40
N TYR A 16 -6.44 -16.39 -1.03
CA TYR A 16 -5.25 -15.68 -1.49
C TYR A 16 -3.98 -16.06 -0.71
N ALA A 17 -4.12 -16.68 0.47
CA ALA A 17 -2.98 -17.24 1.18
C ALA A 17 -2.39 -18.40 0.37
N ASN A 18 -1.08 -18.33 0.06
CA ASN A 18 -0.41 -19.37 -0.71
C ASN A 18 -0.39 -20.70 0.08
N PRO A 19 -1.01 -21.78 -0.43
CA PRO A 19 -0.96 -23.08 0.21
C PRO A 19 0.46 -23.69 0.07
N SER A 20 1.31 -23.41 1.03
CA SER A 20 2.68 -23.92 1.08
C SER A 20 2.95 -24.49 2.46
N PRO A 21 3.69 -25.61 2.59
CA PRO A 21 4.10 -26.14 3.90
C PRO A 21 4.98 -25.16 4.68
N ARG A 22 5.51 -24.14 4.02
CA ARG A 22 6.30 -23.05 4.62
C ARG A 22 5.48 -21.79 4.87
N CYS A 23 4.16 -21.84 4.71
CA CYS A 23 3.26 -20.71 4.94
C CYS A 23 2.13 -21.14 5.88
N THR A 24 1.95 -20.44 6.99
CA THR A 24 0.85 -20.63 7.93
C THR A 24 -0.06 -19.42 7.87
N PHE A 25 -1.35 -19.63 7.61
CA PHE A 25 -2.36 -18.57 7.68
C PHE A 25 -3.09 -18.61 9.02
N ILE A 26 -3.23 -17.45 9.66
CA ILE A 26 -3.96 -17.27 10.91
C ILE A 26 -4.97 -16.12 10.72
N ALA A 27 -6.27 -16.42 10.90
CA ALA A 27 -7.30 -15.41 10.94
C ALA A 27 -7.26 -14.73 12.32
N ALA A 28 -6.76 -13.49 12.38
CA ALA A 28 -6.60 -12.73 13.62
C ALA A 28 -6.52 -11.22 13.29
N ASP A 29 -6.76 -10.39 14.30
CA ASP A 29 -6.79 -8.94 14.19
C ASP A 29 -5.55 -8.33 14.86
N ALA A 30 -4.72 -7.64 14.08
CA ALA A 30 -3.51 -6.96 14.57
C ALA A 30 -3.83 -5.91 15.66
N ASN A 31 -5.03 -5.34 15.65
CA ASN A 31 -5.48 -4.36 16.62
C ASN A 31 -5.88 -4.99 17.96
N LYS A 32 -5.97 -6.34 18.04
CA LYS A 32 -6.31 -7.07 19.26
C LYS A 32 -5.07 -7.66 19.93
N THR A 33 -4.73 -7.13 21.10
CA THR A 33 -3.55 -7.58 21.87
C THR A 33 -3.57 -9.09 22.15
N VAL A 34 -4.74 -9.67 22.46
CA VAL A 34 -4.89 -11.10 22.76
C VAL A 34 -4.54 -11.97 21.54
N ASP A 35 -4.99 -11.57 20.36
CA ASP A 35 -4.70 -12.28 19.11
C ASP A 35 -3.19 -12.26 18.81
N MET A 36 -2.59 -11.08 18.89
CA MET A 36 -1.17 -10.90 18.59
C MET A 36 -0.27 -11.56 19.63
N ALA A 37 -0.60 -11.47 20.93
CA ALA A 37 0.15 -12.14 21.98
C ALA A 37 0.16 -13.67 21.82
N ALA A 38 -0.97 -14.27 21.43
CA ALA A 38 -1.05 -15.69 21.13
C ALA A 38 -0.15 -16.12 19.95
N ILE A 39 -0.08 -15.29 18.91
CA ILE A 39 0.75 -15.53 17.72
C ILE A 39 2.24 -15.42 18.07
N PHE A 40 2.65 -14.31 18.71
CA PHE A 40 4.05 -14.12 19.12
C PHE A 40 4.51 -15.11 20.19
N GLY A 41 3.59 -15.60 21.04
CA GLY A 41 3.88 -16.67 22.02
C GLY A 41 4.08 -18.04 21.37
N ARG A 42 3.50 -18.29 20.18
CA ARG A 42 3.62 -19.55 19.46
C ARG A 42 4.82 -19.60 18.50
N PHE A 43 5.17 -18.47 17.91
CA PHE A 43 6.19 -18.37 16.88
C PHE A 43 7.29 -17.40 17.31
N GLN A 44 8.54 -17.75 17.00
CA GLN A 44 9.67 -16.82 17.11
C GLN A 44 9.90 -16.19 15.75
N PHE A 45 9.73 -14.85 15.66
CA PHE A 45 9.90 -14.11 14.43
C PHE A 45 11.26 -13.42 14.39
N ASP A 46 11.99 -13.58 13.28
CA ASP A 46 13.17 -12.76 13.00
C ASP A 46 12.77 -11.37 12.48
N TYR A 47 11.72 -11.32 11.67
CA TYR A 47 11.25 -10.11 10.98
C TYR A 47 9.73 -10.06 10.96
N VAL A 48 9.18 -8.85 11.01
CA VAL A 48 7.73 -8.62 10.91
C VAL A 48 7.45 -7.58 9.84
N PHE A 49 6.53 -7.86 8.92
CA PHE A 49 5.97 -6.90 7.97
C PHE A 49 4.57 -6.51 8.46
N HIS A 50 4.46 -5.32 9.04
CA HIS A 50 3.18 -4.80 9.52
C HIS A 50 2.48 -4.00 8.41
N TYR A 51 1.68 -4.72 7.62
CA TYR A 51 0.95 -4.17 6.46
C TYR A 51 -0.56 -4.14 6.68
N ALA A 52 -1.05 -4.69 7.79
CA ALA A 52 -2.45 -4.64 8.17
C ALA A 52 -2.87 -3.19 8.44
N ALA A 53 -3.92 -2.74 7.77
CA ALA A 53 -4.50 -1.40 7.96
C ALA A 53 -5.89 -1.31 7.35
N VAL A 54 -6.67 -0.33 7.80
CA VAL A 54 -7.90 0.09 7.12
C VAL A 54 -7.52 0.99 5.96
N VAL A 55 -7.79 0.55 4.72
CA VAL A 55 -7.40 1.25 3.49
C VAL A 55 -8.60 1.50 2.57
N GLY A 56 -8.41 2.34 1.54
CA GLY A 56 -9.43 2.74 0.58
C GLY A 56 -10.03 4.11 0.91
N VAL A 57 -9.94 5.08 -0.02
CA VAL A 57 -10.32 6.48 0.21
C VAL A 57 -11.75 6.60 0.71
N GLN A 58 -12.72 6.02 0.00
CA GLN A 58 -14.13 6.10 0.39
C GLN A 58 -14.38 5.43 1.75
N ARG A 59 -13.79 4.25 1.98
CA ARG A 59 -13.94 3.50 3.23
C ARG A 59 -13.38 4.25 4.44
N THR A 60 -12.19 4.85 4.29
CA THR A 60 -11.52 5.59 5.37
C THR A 60 -12.22 6.91 5.68
N LEU A 61 -12.77 7.60 4.67
CA LEU A 61 -13.57 8.81 4.86
C LEU A 61 -14.93 8.52 5.51
N ALA A 62 -15.57 7.41 5.13
CA ALA A 62 -16.86 7.00 5.70
C ALA A 62 -16.73 6.47 7.14
N ASN A 63 -15.59 5.93 7.52
CA ASN A 63 -15.36 5.29 8.82
C ASN A 63 -14.07 5.76 9.49
N PRO A 64 -13.91 7.05 9.80
CA PRO A 64 -12.65 7.60 10.32
C PRO A 64 -12.27 7.01 11.70
N ALA A 65 -13.25 6.69 12.55
CA ALA A 65 -13.00 6.06 13.85
C ALA A 65 -12.42 4.64 13.72
N LEU A 66 -12.78 3.91 12.67
CA LEU A 66 -12.21 2.59 12.39
C LEU A 66 -10.72 2.68 12.03
N VAL A 67 -10.33 3.72 11.28
CA VAL A 67 -8.94 3.96 10.90
C VAL A 67 -8.07 4.23 12.13
N LEU A 68 -8.60 4.94 13.13
CA LEU A 68 -7.86 5.25 14.37
C LEU A 68 -7.52 4.00 15.19
N GLN A 69 -8.26 2.90 15.03
CA GLN A 69 -7.96 1.62 15.70
C GLN A 69 -6.64 1.00 15.24
N ASP A 70 -6.12 1.35 14.07
CA ASP A 70 -4.84 0.83 13.58
C ASP A 70 -3.66 1.24 14.47
N ILE A 71 -3.82 2.28 15.31
CA ILE A 71 -2.81 2.68 16.31
C ILE A 71 -2.57 1.57 17.35
N ASP A 72 -3.60 0.84 17.74
CA ASP A 72 -3.46 -0.32 18.64
C ASP A 72 -2.63 -1.43 17.97
N GLY A 73 -2.79 -1.63 16.66
CA GLY A 73 -1.99 -2.56 15.88
C GLY A 73 -0.49 -2.21 15.91
N PHE A 74 -0.15 -0.93 15.78
CA PHE A 74 1.26 -0.49 15.87
C PHE A 74 1.85 -0.83 17.23
N ARG A 75 1.13 -0.50 18.32
CA ARG A 75 1.57 -0.79 19.68
C ARG A 75 1.72 -2.28 19.92
N ASN A 76 0.73 -3.09 19.54
CA ASN A 76 0.77 -4.54 19.72
C ASN A 76 1.98 -5.16 19.02
N VAL A 77 2.20 -4.80 17.75
CA VAL A 77 3.32 -5.35 16.97
C VAL A 77 4.66 -4.90 17.53
N LEU A 78 4.83 -3.63 17.86
CA LEU A 78 6.11 -3.10 18.35
C LEU A 78 6.44 -3.61 19.77
N ASP A 79 5.46 -3.61 20.69
CA ASP A 79 5.67 -4.13 22.05
C ASP A 79 6.05 -5.61 22.04
N LEU A 80 5.36 -6.42 21.25
CA LEU A 80 5.66 -7.83 21.13
C LEU A 80 6.99 -8.07 20.42
N SER A 81 7.30 -7.30 19.38
CA SER A 81 8.56 -7.42 18.65
C SER A 81 9.78 -7.14 19.55
N LYS A 82 9.77 -6.02 20.31
CA LYS A 82 10.88 -5.72 21.24
C LYS A 82 11.06 -6.76 22.32
N ASN A 83 9.96 -7.38 22.80
CA ASN A 83 9.99 -8.34 23.91
C ASN A 83 10.34 -9.77 23.45
N THR A 84 10.27 -10.08 22.15
CA THR A 84 10.50 -11.43 21.62
C THR A 84 11.74 -11.55 20.74
N GLY A 85 12.54 -10.48 20.62
CA GLY A 85 13.80 -10.48 19.89
C GLY A 85 13.67 -10.42 18.38
N VAL A 86 12.60 -9.80 17.86
CA VAL A 86 12.48 -9.44 16.43
C VAL A 86 13.62 -8.50 16.06
N LYS A 87 14.32 -8.81 14.97
CA LYS A 87 15.49 -8.04 14.51
C LYS A 87 15.10 -6.74 13.84
N ARG A 88 14.02 -6.75 13.04
CA ARG A 88 13.54 -5.55 12.31
C ARG A 88 12.06 -5.68 11.99
N VAL A 89 11.32 -4.56 12.09
CA VAL A 89 9.93 -4.44 11.71
C VAL A 89 9.79 -3.52 10.50
N PHE A 90 9.06 -3.98 9.48
CA PHE A 90 8.77 -3.22 8.27
C PHE A 90 7.36 -2.67 8.34
N PHE A 91 7.20 -1.38 8.04
CA PHE A 91 5.93 -0.69 8.15
C PHE A 91 5.42 -0.17 6.81
N SER A 92 4.14 -0.47 6.49
CA SER A 92 3.46 0.14 5.37
C SER A 92 2.92 1.52 5.73
N SER A 93 3.70 2.55 5.47
CA SER A 93 3.24 3.93 5.44
C SER A 93 2.60 4.24 4.06
N SER A 94 2.33 5.49 3.78
CA SER A 94 1.61 5.92 2.59
C SER A 94 2.14 7.26 2.09
N SER A 95 2.03 7.51 0.78
CA SER A 95 2.22 8.83 0.20
C SER A 95 1.26 9.89 0.74
N GLU A 96 0.15 9.46 1.36
CA GLU A 96 -0.83 10.36 2.01
C GLU A 96 -0.21 11.17 3.15
N VAL A 97 0.89 10.70 3.77
CA VAL A 97 1.57 11.44 4.84
C VAL A 97 2.13 12.78 4.38
N TYR A 98 2.44 12.90 3.09
CA TYR A 98 2.89 14.17 2.51
C TYR A 98 1.76 15.21 2.35
N GLY A 99 0.49 14.76 2.31
CA GLY A 99 -0.65 15.64 2.07
C GLY A 99 -0.53 16.39 0.74
N GLU A 100 -1.06 17.60 0.68
CA GLU A 100 -0.78 18.53 -0.42
C GLU A 100 0.68 18.97 -0.31
N SER A 101 1.50 18.42 -1.21
CA SER A 101 2.94 18.63 -1.18
C SER A 101 3.32 20.04 -1.67
N VAL A 102 4.32 20.62 -1.03
CA VAL A 102 4.87 21.92 -1.39
C VAL A 102 6.01 21.83 -2.41
N GLU A 103 6.52 20.61 -2.65
CA GLU A 103 7.60 20.34 -3.59
C GLU A 103 7.41 19.01 -4.32
N TYR A 104 7.99 18.90 -5.52
CA TYR A 104 8.01 17.69 -6.33
C TYR A 104 9.39 17.52 -7.00
N PRO A 105 9.93 16.27 -7.11
CA PRO A 105 9.34 15.06 -6.55
C PRO A 105 9.33 15.06 -5.01
N GLN A 106 8.38 14.32 -4.40
CA GLN A 106 8.28 14.14 -2.96
C GLN A 106 9.45 13.27 -2.47
N ASN A 107 10.32 13.87 -1.66
CA ASN A 107 11.53 13.21 -1.15
C ASN A 107 11.35 12.82 0.33
N GLU A 108 11.89 11.68 0.73
CA GLU A 108 11.72 11.12 2.07
C GLU A 108 12.27 12.01 3.18
N ILE A 109 13.30 12.81 2.87
CA ILE A 109 14.05 13.61 3.85
C ILE A 109 13.60 15.08 3.84
N THR A 110 13.46 15.68 2.64
CA THR A 110 13.25 17.12 2.50
C THR A 110 11.79 17.53 2.44
N THR A 111 10.90 16.66 1.92
CA THR A 111 9.50 17.00 1.79
C THR A 111 8.78 16.92 3.14
N PRO A 112 8.21 18.03 3.64
CA PRO A 112 7.47 18.04 4.90
C PRO A 112 6.25 17.11 4.87
N LEU A 113 5.96 16.46 6.00
CA LEU A 113 4.73 15.72 6.19
C LEU A 113 3.60 16.69 6.54
N ASN A 114 2.51 16.63 5.77
CA ASN A 114 1.37 17.52 5.89
C ASN A 114 0.05 16.72 5.95
N SER A 115 0.02 15.73 6.83
CA SER A 115 -1.14 14.84 7.01
C SER A 115 -2.35 15.58 7.56
N ARG A 116 -3.51 15.53 6.87
CA ARG A 116 -4.75 16.17 7.30
C ARG A 116 -5.88 15.19 7.49
N LEU A 117 -5.96 14.17 6.64
CA LEU A 117 -7.02 13.16 6.71
C LEU A 117 -6.69 12.09 7.78
N PRO A 118 -7.69 11.51 8.44
CA PRO A 118 -7.48 10.51 9.50
C PRO A 118 -6.52 9.39 9.11
N TYR A 119 -6.66 8.84 7.90
CA TYR A 119 -5.76 7.80 7.40
C TYR A 119 -4.29 8.27 7.32
N ALA A 120 -4.06 9.44 6.75
CA ALA A 120 -2.72 10.02 6.64
C ALA A 120 -2.12 10.33 8.01
N ILE A 121 -2.94 10.85 8.94
CA ILE A 121 -2.54 11.14 10.32
C ILE A 121 -2.13 9.85 11.03
N VAL A 122 -2.94 8.78 10.92
CA VAL A 122 -2.63 7.48 11.53
C VAL A 122 -1.33 6.89 10.97
N LYS A 123 -1.11 6.96 9.65
CA LYS A 123 0.16 6.51 9.05
C LYS A 123 1.35 7.33 9.56
N ASN A 124 1.20 8.65 9.70
CA ASN A 124 2.24 9.52 10.26
C ASN A 124 2.51 9.21 11.75
N VAL A 125 1.45 8.97 12.54
CA VAL A 125 1.59 8.49 13.93
C VAL A 125 2.32 7.14 13.96
N GLY A 126 2.02 6.23 13.03
CA GLY A 126 2.75 4.97 12.88
C GLY A 126 4.26 5.20 12.68
N GLU A 127 4.65 6.07 11.73
CA GLU A 127 6.07 6.41 11.53
C GLU A 127 6.74 6.92 12.82
N ALA A 128 6.05 7.78 13.59
CA ALA A 128 6.57 8.28 14.86
C ALA A 128 6.73 7.14 15.91
N TYR A 129 5.80 6.19 15.97
CA TYR A 129 5.94 5.00 16.83
C TYR A 129 7.18 4.19 16.49
N PHE A 130 7.41 3.88 15.21
CA PHE A 130 8.55 3.09 14.78
C PHE A 130 9.89 3.78 15.12
N GLN A 131 9.99 5.08 14.86
CA GLN A 131 11.18 5.88 15.21
C GLN A 131 11.41 5.93 16.73
N SER A 132 10.36 6.09 17.52
CA SER A 132 10.45 6.11 18.98
C SER A 132 10.91 4.76 19.55
N TYR A 133 10.39 3.64 19.01
CA TYR A 133 10.81 2.32 19.48
C TYR A 133 12.25 1.97 19.11
N GLN A 134 12.74 2.48 17.99
CA GLN A 134 14.17 2.38 17.67
C GLN A 134 14.99 3.16 18.67
N THR A 135 14.62 4.40 18.96
CA THR A 135 15.38 5.28 19.87
C THR A 135 15.39 4.76 21.31
N GLU A 136 14.27 4.22 21.81
CA GLU A 136 14.13 3.85 23.21
C GLU A 136 14.51 2.37 23.49
N PHE A 137 14.33 1.49 22.51
CA PHE A 137 14.44 0.04 22.68
C PHE A 137 15.37 -0.65 21.69
N ASP A 138 16.03 0.11 20.79
CA ASP A 138 16.95 -0.39 19.76
C ASP A 138 16.28 -1.44 18.83
N LEU A 139 14.97 -1.27 18.57
CA LEU A 139 14.21 -2.10 17.64
C LEU A 139 14.33 -1.53 16.22
N ASP A 140 15.08 -2.19 15.37
CA ASP A 140 15.25 -1.76 13.98
C ASP A 140 13.95 -1.73 13.20
N PHE A 141 13.85 -0.77 12.26
CA PHE A 141 12.69 -0.64 11.38
C PHE A 141 13.09 -0.32 9.94
N THR A 142 12.11 -0.45 9.03
CA THR A 142 12.10 0.19 7.71
C THR A 142 10.68 0.64 7.41
N ILE A 143 10.52 1.89 7.00
CA ILE A 143 9.22 2.47 6.63
C ILE A 143 9.14 2.56 5.11
N PHE A 144 8.07 1.99 4.54
CA PHE A 144 7.76 2.11 3.12
C PHE A 144 6.57 3.04 2.92
N ARG A 145 6.78 4.19 2.28
CA ARG A 145 5.70 5.10 1.85
C ARG A 145 5.23 4.68 0.47
N PHE A 146 4.12 3.95 0.40
CA PHE A 146 3.56 3.43 -0.85
C PHE A 146 2.83 4.51 -1.65
N PHE A 147 3.12 4.57 -2.95
CA PHE A 147 2.45 5.41 -3.94
C PHE A 147 1.63 4.54 -4.88
N ASN A 148 0.31 4.73 -4.87
CA ASN A 148 -0.66 4.13 -5.81
C ASN A 148 -0.29 2.74 -6.34
N THR A 149 -0.07 1.81 -5.44
CA THR A 149 0.17 0.41 -5.77
C THR A 149 -1.04 -0.17 -6.50
N TYR A 150 -0.80 -0.91 -7.58
CA TYR A 150 -1.84 -1.63 -8.29
C TYR A 150 -1.38 -3.03 -8.69
N GLY A 151 -2.33 -3.95 -8.90
CA GLY A 151 -2.01 -5.31 -9.30
C GLY A 151 -3.22 -6.23 -9.27
N PRO A 152 -3.03 -7.53 -9.64
CA PRO A 152 -4.05 -8.56 -9.52
C PRO A 152 -4.64 -8.63 -8.10
N ARG A 153 -5.94 -8.93 -8.01
CA ARG A 153 -6.69 -9.09 -6.74
C ARG A 153 -6.85 -7.81 -5.93
N GLN A 154 -6.55 -6.63 -6.49
CA GLN A 154 -6.84 -5.36 -5.83
C GLN A 154 -8.35 -5.18 -5.65
N SER A 155 -8.76 -4.59 -4.50
CA SER A 155 -10.15 -4.22 -4.22
C SER A 155 -10.67 -3.18 -5.21
N ASP A 156 -11.98 -3.22 -5.48
CA ASP A 156 -12.69 -2.24 -6.33
C ASP A 156 -12.75 -0.83 -5.72
N ASP A 157 -12.31 -0.66 -4.48
CA ASP A 157 -12.10 0.65 -3.87
C ASP A 157 -11.01 1.48 -4.59
N PHE A 158 -10.18 0.81 -5.40
CA PHE A 158 -9.05 1.45 -6.10
C PHE A 158 -9.33 1.62 -7.59
N VAL A 159 -8.87 2.74 -8.13
CA VAL A 159 -9.20 3.21 -9.47
C VAL A 159 -8.84 2.22 -10.57
N VAL A 160 -7.67 1.58 -10.53
CA VAL A 160 -7.23 0.63 -11.57
C VAL A 160 -8.15 -0.59 -11.62
N ALA A 161 -8.43 -1.22 -10.46
CA ALA A 161 -9.31 -2.39 -10.39
C ALA A 161 -10.73 -2.05 -10.87
N ARG A 162 -11.27 -0.90 -10.42
CA ARG A 162 -12.59 -0.41 -10.82
C ARG A 162 -12.70 -0.18 -12.33
N PHE A 163 -11.70 0.49 -12.93
CA PHE A 163 -11.71 0.77 -14.37
C PHE A 163 -11.59 -0.50 -15.21
N VAL A 164 -10.70 -1.43 -14.83
CA VAL A 164 -10.55 -2.72 -15.53
C VAL A 164 -11.84 -3.54 -15.46
N ARG A 165 -12.50 -3.60 -14.30
CA ARG A 165 -13.78 -4.36 -14.18
C ARG A 165 -14.90 -3.73 -14.98
N ALA A 166 -15.03 -2.40 -14.99
CA ALA A 166 -16.02 -1.70 -15.79
C ALA A 166 -15.75 -1.94 -17.30
N ALA A 167 -14.50 -1.75 -17.74
CA ALA A 167 -14.13 -1.94 -19.12
C ALA A 167 -14.39 -3.36 -19.62
N LEU A 168 -14.07 -4.38 -18.82
CA LEU A 168 -14.30 -5.79 -19.20
C LEU A 168 -15.79 -6.17 -19.30
N LYS A 169 -16.68 -5.35 -18.76
CA LYS A 169 -18.13 -5.51 -18.83
C LYS A 169 -18.81 -4.58 -19.85
N ASP A 170 -18.01 -3.75 -20.54
CA ASP A 170 -18.51 -2.66 -21.38
C ASP A 170 -19.40 -1.65 -20.60
N GLU A 171 -19.21 -1.54 -19.28
CA GLU A 171 -19.86 -0.56 -18.42
C GLU A 171 -19.13 0.78 -18.51
N ASP A 172 -19.83 1.91 -18.27
CA ASP A 172 -19.24 3.24 -18.28
C ASP A 172 -18.15 3.38 -17.20
N ILE A 173 -17.02 4.00 -17.57
CA ILE A 173 -15.93 4.34 -16.66
C ILE A 173 -16.16 5.75 -16.10
N THR A 174 -16.33 5.84 -14.77
CA THR A 174 -16.58 7.11 -14.10
C THR A 174 -15.29 7.79 -13.66
N VAL A 175 -15.11 9.04 -14.08
CA VAL A 175 -13.96 9.92 -13.76
C VAL A 175 -14.48 11.13 -13.00
N TYR A 176 -13.88 11.44 -11.84
CA TYR A 176 -14.22 12.65 -11.08
C TYR A 176 -13.55 13.88 -11.69
N GLY A 177 -14.31 14.99 -11.81
CA GLY A 177 -13.85 16.21 -12.46
C GLY A 177 -13.54 15.99 -13.94
N VAL A 178 -12.55 16.71 -14.44
CA VAL A 178 -12.06 16.58 -15.84
C VAL A 178 -11.04 15.44 -16.01
N GLY A 179 -10.55 14.85 -14.90
CA GLY A 179 -9.61 13.73 -14.90
C GLY A 179 -8.16 14.14 -15.14
N ASP A 180 -7.80 15.40 -14.92
CA ASP A 180 -6.46 15.96 -15.07
C ASP A 180 -5.53 15.73 -13.85
N GLN A 181 -6.09 15.26 -12.74
CA GLN A 181 -5.28 14.87 -11.58
C GLN A 181 -4.32 13.74 -11.94
N THR A 182 -3.03 13.91 -11.58
CA THR A 182 -1.98 12.94 -11.92
C THR A 182 -1.69 11.99 -10.76
N ARG A 183 -1.36 10.76 -11.12
CA ARG A 183 -0.88 9.70 -10.22
C ARG A 183 0.30 8.98 -10.84
N THR A 184 1.12 8.40 -9.97
CA THR A 184 2.16 7.48 -10.39
C THR A 184 1.75 6.07 -9.97
N PHE A 185 1.52 5.20 -10.95
CA PHE A 185 1.04 3.83 -10.69
C PHE A 185 2.23 2.87 -10.58
N CYS A 186 2.36 2.19 -9.44
CA CYS A 186 3.43 1.24 -9.19
C CYS A 186 2.89 -0.19 -9.16
N TYR A 187 3.45 -1.07 -10.00
CA TYR A 187 3.00 -2.45 -10.09
C TYR A 187 3.37 -3.23 -8.83
N ILE A 188 2.46 -4.05 -8.34
CA ILE A 188 2.60 -4.78 -7.07
C ILE A 188 3.88 -5.63 -7.00
N GLN A 189 4.31 -6.25 -8.10
CA GLN A 189 5.53 -7.07 -8.09
C GLN A 189 6.77 -6.21 -7.83
N ASP A 190 6.84 -5.00 -8.38
CA ASP A 190 7.95 -4.07 -8.11
C ASP A 190 7.99 -3.67 -6.64
N ASN A 191 6.82 -3.44 -6.03
CA ASN A 191 6.73 -3.14 -4.59
C ASN A 191 7.20 -4.32 -3.75
N VAL A 192 6.74 -5.53 -4.06
CA VAL A 192 7.13 -6.75 -3.34
C VAL A 192 8.63 -6.99 -3.47
N ASP A 193 9.18 -6.88 -4.69
CA ASP A 193 10.62 -7.08 -4.93
C ASP A 193 11.44 -6.07 -4.14
N ALA A 194 11.09 -4.77 -4.18
CA ALA A 194 11.80 -3.73 -3.44
C ALA A 194 11.75 -3.98 -1.92
N CYS A 195 10.58 -4.32 -1.36
CA CYS A 195 10.43 -4.61 0.07
C CYS A 195 11.23 -5.86 0.48
N CYS A 196 11.22 -6.92 -0.35
CA CYS A 196 11.99 -8.13 -0.09
C CYS A 196 13.50 -7.86 -0.19
N ASN A 197 13.95 -7.09 -1.17
CA ASN A 197 15.37 -6.77 -1.33
C ASN A 197 15.88 -5.90 -0.18
N ALA A 198 15.07 -4.97 0.35
CA ALA A 198 15.42 -4.21 1.56
C ALA A 198 15.72 -5.14 2.75
N LEU A 199 14.98 -6.25 2.88
CA LEU A 199 15.26 -7.28 3.89
C LEU A 199 16.50 -8.10 3.55
N ILE A 200 16.55 -8.67 2.33
CA ILE A 200 17.58 -9.64 1.92
C ILE A 200 18.96 -8.99 1.88
N GLU A 201 19.07 -7.77 1.39
CA GLU A 201 20.31 -7.02 1.24
C GLU A 201 20.62 -6.16 2.48
N ASN A 202 19.77 -6.22 3.51
CA ASN A 202 19.88 -5.44 4.74
C ASN A 202 20.04 -3.93 4.51
N GLN A 203 19.27 -3.39 3.55
CA GLN A 203 19.32 -1.97 3.20
C GLN A 203 18.23 -1.17 3.94
N PHE A 204 18.43 0.16 4.01
CA PHE A 204 17.51 1.13 4.60
C PHE A 204 17.03 0.75 6.01
N VAL A 205 17.96 0.25 6.83
CA VAL A 205 17.73 0.00 8.27
C VAL A 205 17.57 1.35 8.97
N ASN A 206 16.52 1.48 9.77
CA ASN A 206 16.14 2.71 10.49
C ASN A 206 15.93 3.92 9.56
N ASP A 207 15.35 3.64 8.37
CA ASP A 207 15.17 4.65 7.33
C ASP A 207 13.80 4.52 6.65
N VAL A 208 13.50 5.47 5.78
CA VAL A 208 12.24 5.59 5.03
C VAL A 208 12.52 5.44 3.53
N VAL A 209 11.65 4.76 2.81
CA VAL A 209 11.75 4.56 1.36
C VAL A 209 10.40 4.84 0.70
N ASN A 210 10.39 5.73 -0.28
CA ASN A 210 9.25 5.90 -1.18
C ASN A 210 9.18 4.70 -2.14
N ILE A 211 8.07 4.00 -2.12
CA ILE A 211 7.79 2.87 -3.01
C ILE A 211 6.78 3.31 -4.07
N GLY A 212 7.27 3.65 -5.26
CA GLY A 212 6.45 4.22 -6.31
C GLY A 212 7.16 4.36 -7.65
N SER A 213 6.41 4.54 -8.71
CA SER A 213 6.90 4.89 -10.05
C SER A 213 7.04 6.41 -10.17
N GLU A 214 7.93 6.87 -11.04
CA GLU A 214 8.07 8.30 -11.37
C GLU A 214 7.28 8.72 -12.62
N LYS A 215 6.64 7.77 -13.32
CA LYS A 215 5.83 8.07 -14.51
C LYS A 215 4.47 8.59 -14.09
N GLU A 216 4.24 9.87 -14.27
CA GLU A 216 2.92 10.48 -14.05
C GLU A 216 1.95 10.08 -15.16
N THR A 217 0.72 9.79 -14.78
CA THR A 217 -0.40 9.47 -15.67
C THR A 217 -1.65 10.15 -15.13
N THR A 218 -2.39 10.85 -15.96
CA THR A 218 -3.68 11.42 -15.55
C THR A 218 -4.73 10.33 -15.39
N ILE A 219 -5.77 10.58 -14.59
CA ILE A 219 -6.87 9.62 -14.45
C ILE A 219 -7.61 9.41 -15.77
N LEU A 220 -7.69 10.46 -16.59
CA LEU A 220 -8.27 10.37 -17.93
C LEU A 220 -7.43 9.47 -18.86
N GLU A 221 -6.11 9.64 -18.89
CA GLU A 221 -5.19 8.77 -19.65
C GLU A 221 -5.27 7.31 -19.16
N LEU A 222 -5.32 7.07 -17.86
CA LEU A 222 -5.52 5.73 -17.31
C LEU A 222 -6.81 5.09 -17.85
N ALA A 223 -7.92 5.83 -17.86
CA ALA A 223 -9.20 5.31 -18.36
C ALA A 223 -9.09 4.94 -19.86
N GLN A 224 -8.44 5.78 -20.67
CA GLN A 224 -8.22 5.54 -22.10
C GLN A 224 -7.35 4.30 -22.35
N ILE A 225 -6.24 4.15 -21.61
CA ILE A 225 -5.34 2.99 -21.70
C ILE A 225 -6.11 1.71 -21.35
N VAL A 226 -6.91 1.73 -20.28
CA VAL A 226 -7.69 0.57 -19.85
C VAL A 226 -8.74 0.18 -20.90
N ILE A 227 -9.50 1.14 -21.45
CA ILE A 227 -10.47 0.89 -22.52
C ILE A 227 -9.78 0.23 -23.72
N GLN A 228 -8.65 0.77 -24.14
CA GLN A 228 -7.88 0.25 -25.27
C GLN A 228 -7.38 -1.18 -25.02
N GLN A 229 -6.79 -1.44 -23.85
CA GLN A 229 -6.23 -2.77 -23.53
C GLN A 229 -7.31 -3.85 -23.31
N CYS A 230 -8.49 -3.45 -22.84
CA CYS A 230 -9.62 -4.35 -22.68
C CYS A 230 -10.38 -4.63 -24.00
N ASP A 231 -10.09 -3.86 -25.07
CA ASP A 231 -10.89 -3.83 -26.30
C ASP A 231 -12.37 -3.52 -26.00
N SER A 232 -12.59 -2.53 -25.12
CA SER A 232 -13.90 -2.23 -24.53
C SER A 232 -14.65 -1.13 -25.30
N LYS A 233 -15.97 -1.22 -25.25
CA LYS A 233 -16.90 -0.20 -25.75
C LYS A 233 -17.35 0.80 -24.67
N SER A 234 -16.74 0.76 -23.51
CA SER A 234 -17.05 1.67 -22.38
C SER A 234 -16.90 3.13 -22.78
N ASN A 235 -17.83 3.97 -22.32
CA ASN A 235 -17.69 5.40 -22.40
C ASN A 235 -17.04 5.95 -21.12
N ILE A 236 -16.38 7.12 -21.22
CA ILE A 236 -15.90 7.85 -20.06
C ILE A 236 -16.98 8.85 -19.65
N VAL A 237 -17.47 8.73 -18.41
CA VAL A 237 -18.50 9.59 -17.84
C VAL A 237 -17.89 10.44 -16.72
N HIS A 238 -18.00 11.75 -16.86
CA HIS A 238 -17.46 12.68 -15.88
C HIS A 238 -18.48 12.91 -14.74
N LEU A 239 -18.01 12.74 -13.50
CA LEU A 239 -18.75 13.03 -12.27
C LEU A 239 -18.26 14.35 -11.67
N PRO A 240 -19.05 15.01 -10.79
CA PRO A 240 -18.54 16.16 -10.03
C PRO A 240 -17.23 15.83 -9.28
N GLU A 241 -16.38 16.84 -9.11
CA GLU A 241 -15.14 16.70 -8.32
C GLU A 241 -15.43 16.22 -6.91
N LEU A 242 -14.52 15.44 -6.34
CA LEU A 242 -14.60 15.03 -4.95
C LEU A 242 -14.34 16.25 -4.04
N PRO A 243 -15.15 16.46 -2.98
CA PRO A 243 -15.01 17.63 -2.11
C PRO A 243 -13.70 17.65 -1.31
N GLU A 244 -13.15 16.47 -0.99
CA GLU A 244 -11.89 16.29 -0.25
C GLU A 244 -11.20 14.97 -0.62
N GLY A 245 -9.88 14.92 -0.40
CA GLY A 245 -9.09 13.67 -0.49
C GLY A 245 -8.53 13.33 -1.86
N ASP A 246 -8.85 14.11 -2.89
CA ASP A 246 -8.28 13.92 -4.23
C ASP A 246 -7.19 14.97 -4.50
N MET A 247 -5.97 14.69 -4.04
CA MET A 247 -4.81 15.56 -4.28
C MET A 247 -4.56 15.69 -5.79
N LYS A 248 -4.19 16.90 -6.25
CA LYS A 248 -3.97 17.16 -7.68
C LYS A 248 -2.79 16.38 -8.24
N ARG A 249 -1.71 16.25 -7.48
CA ARG A 249 -0.47 15.64 -7.96
C ARG A 249 0.20 14.79 -6.89
N ARG A 250 0.76 13.63 -7.29
CA ARG A 250 1.64 12.78 -6.47
C ARG A 250 2.75 12.25 -7.33
N LEU A 251 3.99 12.61 -6.98
CA LEU A 251 5.19 12.20 -7.69
C LEU A 251 6.31 11.93 -6.67
N PRO A 252 6.69 10.67 -6.43
CA PRO A 252 7.80 10.34 -5.54
C PRO A 252 9.16 10.65 -6.18
N ASP A 253 10.13 10.97 -5.36
CA ASP A 253 11.51 10.59 -5.63
C ASP A 253 11.64 9.09 -5.38
N ALA A 254 11.83 8.31 -6.44
CA ALA A 254 11.91 6.86 -6.37
C ALA A 254 13.36 6.33 -6.46
N SER A 255 14.36 7.18 -6.23
CA SER A 255 15.78 6.80 -6.35
C SER A 255 16.15 5.65 -5.42
N ARG A 256 15.64 5.63 -4.18
CA ARG A 256 15.85 4.55 -3.21
C ARG A 256 15.19 3.25 -3.65
N MET A 257 13.96 3.30 -4.17
CA MET A 257 13.29 2.11 -4.72
C MET A 257 14.01 1.55 -5.94
N LYS A 258 14.49 2.41 -6.84
CA LYS A 258 15.28 1.98 -8.01
C LYS A 258 16.56 1.24 -7.59
N ALA A 259 17.24 1.72 -6.55
CA ALA A 259 18.40 1.04 -5.99
C ALA A 259 18.05 -0.36 -5.48
N LEU A 260 16.90 -0.50 -4.78
CA LEU A 260 16.42 -1.79 -4.29
C LEU A 260 16.00 -2.74 -5.41
N LEU A 261 15.39 -2.23 -6.48
CA LEU A 261 14.93 -3.09 -7.58
C LEU A 261 16.09 -3.63 -8.43
N GLY A 262 17.14 -2.83 -8.67
CA GLY A 262 18.24 -3.21 -9.54
C GLY A 262 17.83 -3.48 -11.01
N ARG A 263 16.60 -3.08 -11.39
CA ARG A 263 16.00 -3.20 -12.71
C ARG A 263 15.03 -2.07 -12.99
N GLU A 264 14.64 -1.91 -14.24
CA GLU A 264 13.58 -0.97 -14.60
C GLU A 264 12.21 -1.37 -13.97
N HIS A 265 11.39 -0.37 -13.72
CA HIS A 265 10.01 -0.58 -13.26
C HIS A 265 9.16 -1.24 -14.35
N THR A 266 8.22 -2.06 -13.94
CA THR A 266 7.16 -2.56 -14.81
C THR A 266 6.33 -1.38 -15.32
N THR A 267 6.12 -1.28 -16.63
CA THR A 267 5.30 -0.21 -17.20
C THR A 267 3.83 -0.37 -16.83
N LEU A 268 3.06 0.72 -16.88
CA LEU A 268 1.62 0.66 -16.58
C LEU A 268 0.92 -0.33 -17.52
N GLU A 269 1.27 -0.31 -18.79
CA GLU A 269 0.71 -1.17 -19.82
C GLU A 269 0.97 -2.67 -19.52
N GLN A 270 2.22 -3.04 -19.17
CA GLN A 270 2.58 -4.41 -18.78
C GLN A 270 1.86 -4.88 -17.50
N GLY A 271 1.79 -4.01 -16.50
CA GLY A 271 1.09 -4.34 -15.26
C GLY A 271 -0.41 -4.51 -15.45
N LEU A 272 -1.04 -3.69 -16.31
CA LEU A 272 -2.45 -3.80 -16.66
C LEU A 272 -2.78 -5.11 -17.36
N GLU A 273 -1.93 -5.63 -18.25
CA GLU A 273 -2.11 -6.96 -18.86
C GLU A 273 -2.33 -8.04 -17.78
N SER A 274 -1.51 -8.02 -16.73
CA SER A 274 -1.62 -8.97 -15.61
C SER A 274 -2.91 -8.79 -14.81
N VAL A 275 -3.35 -7.53 -14.59
CA VAL A 275 -4.62 -7.23 -13.90
C VAL A 275 -5.79 -7.72 -14.72
N ILE A 276 -5.83 -7.41 -16.02
CA ILE A 276 -6.88 -7.83 -16.96
C ILE A 276 -6.98 -9.35 -17.02
N ALA A 277 -5.85 -10.05 -17.16
CA ALA A 277 -5.81 -11.51 -17.17
C ALA A 277 -6.37 -12.11 -15.86
N SER A 278 -6.00 -11.53 -14.72
CA SER A 278 -6.50 -11.97 -13.41
C SER A 278 -8.00 -11.76 -13.26
N VAL A 279 -8.54 -10.64 -13.69
CA VAL A 279 -9.99 -10.38 -13.61
C VAL A 279 -10.77 -11.31 -14.55
N ARG A 280 -10.28 -11.51 -15.79
CA ARG A 280 -10.91 -12.47 -16.74
C ARG A 280 -10.93 -13.91 -16.20
N SER A 281 -9.93 -14.32 -15.43
CA SER A 281 -9.86 -15.66 -14.84
C SER A 281 -10.86 -15.89 -13.69
N GLN A 282 -11.51 -14.85 -13.19
CA GLN A 282 -12.52 -14.93 -12.13
C GLN A 282 -13.95 -15.04 -12.67
N TRP A 283 -14.13 -14.98 -13.96
CA TRP A 283 -15.41 -15.13 -14.70
C TRP A 283 -15.47 -16.46 -15.43
#